data_f0c381682bc1fe393c9229c3501c7c08
#
_entry.id   f0c381682bc1fe393c9229c3501c7c08
#
_cell.length_a   1.000
_cell.length_b   1.000
_cell.length_c   1.000
_cell.angle_alpha   90.00
_cell.angle_beta   90.00
_cell.angle_gamma   90.00
#
_symmetry.space_group_name_H-M   'P 1'
#
loop_
_entity.id
_entity.type
_entity.pdbx_description
1 polymer ?
#
loop_
_entity_poly.entity_id
_entity_poly.type
_entity_poly.pdbx_seq_one_letter_code
_entity_poly.pdbx_strand_id
1 'polypeptide(L)'
;MLISNPRSGILIPIPQYPLYTATLAAHSGVGIPYLLDEDAGWATSAPDIEAAIQNAVRDGITPKALVVINPGNPTGALLDEATMQKVVRLCEQHGLVLLADEVYQTNLHSRATHPFTSFKKVVRALGSSLPLVSFHSISKGVTGECGRRGGYFECANIGDDVIALMYKMVSVLLCPPLSGQIAVDCMVRSPRPGDASYALWKEETDATHAALAQRTKTMSARLNALPGVSCVDSPGALYLYPRIRLPDAAVEAARKAGKEPDTFYALALLDDTGICVVPGSGFGQKEGQYHYRLTCLCPGVEEYVGALERFHRKFVGRYGGL
;
A
#
# COMPACT_ATOMS: atom_id res chain seq x y z
N MET A 1 -17.86 10.82 8.20
CA MET A 1 -17.95 11.03 9.67
C MET A 1 -16.71 11.70 10.24
N LEU A 2 -15.48 11.18 9.96
CA LEU A 2 -14.24 11.79 10.47
C LEU A 2 -14.00 13.21 9.93
N ILE A 3 -14.37 13.48 8.69
CA ILE A 3 -14.30 14.81 8.08
C ILE A 3 -15.59 15.58 8.40
N SER A 4 -15.54 16.42 9.43
CA SER A 4 -16.68 17.21 9.89
C SER A 4 -16.63 18.68 9.44
N ASN A 5 -15.46 19.14 8.99
CA ASN A 5 -15.22 20.49 8.49
C ASN A 5 -13.91 20.53 7.69
N PRO A 6 -13.62 21.62 6.94
CA PRO A 6 -12.40 21.73 6.12
C PRO A 6 -11.07 21.75 6.90
N ARG A 7 -11.10 21.78 8.24
CA ARG A 7 -9.91 21.68 9.07
C ARG A 7 -9.71 20.26 9.64
N SER A 8 -10.60 19.31 9.32
CA SER A 8 -10.44 17.91 9.71
C SER A 8 -9.34 17.26 8.89
N GLY A 9 -8.30 16.76 9.54
CA GLY A 9 -7.12 16.15 8.92
C GLY A 9 -7.03 14.65 9.17
N ILE A 10 -6.54 13.92 8.18
CA ILE A 10 -6.22 12.49 8.28
C ILE A 10 -4.74 12.32 7.95
N LEU A 11 -3.99 11.69 8.84
CA LEU A 11 -2.60 11.34 8.58
C LEU A 11 -2.52 10.21 7.56
N ILE A 12 -1.72 10.40 6.52
CA ILE A 12 -1.52 9.45 5.42
C ILE A 12 -0.04 9.20 5.19
N PRO A 13 0.40 7.94 4.95
CA PRO A 13 1.79 7.65 4.66
C PRO A 13 2.19 8.23 3.29
N ILE A 14 3.46 8.57 3.12
CA ILE A 14 4.04 8.90 1.82
C ILE A 14 5.28 8.02 1.63
N PRO A 15 5.30 7.22 0.53
CA PRO A 15 4.27 7.05 -0.53
C PRO A 15 3.00 6.34 -0.04
N GLN A 16 1.88 6.59 -0.72
CA GLN A 16 0.56 6.12 -0.30
C GLN A 16 -0.32 5.67 -1.48
N TYR A 17 -1.36 4.87 -1.17
CA TYR A 17 -2.39 4.54 -2.16
C TYR A 17 -3.25 5.77 -2.49
N PRO A 18 -3.32 6.22 -3.76
CA PRO A 18 -3.91 7.53 -4.14
C PRO A 18 -5.39 7.71 -3.79
N LEU A 19 -6.10 6.62 -3.47
CA LEU A 19 -7.50 6.71 -3.07
C LEU A 19 -7.71 7.53 -1.79
N TYR A 20 -6.73 7.50 -0.86
CA TYR A 20 -6.83 8.28 0.38
C TYR A 20 -6.85 9.79 0.10
N THR A 21 -5.91 10.29 -0.71
CA THR A 21 -5.91 11.71 -1.11
C THR A 21 -7.13 12.09 -1.94
N ALA A 22 -7.53 11.24 -2.88
CA ALA A 22 -8.73 11.47 -3.69
C ALA A 22 -10.01 11.52 -2.82
N THR A 23 -10.13 10.62 -1.83
CA THR A 23 -11.27 10.61 -0.91
C THR A 23 -11.29 11.86 -0.03
N LEU A 24 -10.13 12.27 0.50
CA LEU A 24 -10.03 13.48 1.30
C LEU A 24 -10.42 14.71 0.48
N ALA A 25 -9.93 14.84 -0.75
CA ALA A 25 -10.32 15.93 -1.66
C ALA A 25 -11.83 15.94 -1.94
N ALA A 26 -12.45 14.78 -2.19
CA ALA A 26 -13.88 14.66 -2.44
C ALA A 26 -14.73 15.07 -1.22
N HIS A 27 -14.20 14.97 -0.01
CA HIS A 27 -14.90 15.33 1.23
C HIS A 27 -14.39 16.63 1.87
N SER A 28 -13.57 17.42 1.15
CA SER A 28 -12.97 18.66 1.65
C SER A 28 -12.18 18.49 2.95
N GLY A 29 -11.59 17.34 3.14
CA GLY A 29 -10.68 17.04 4.25
C GLY A 29 -9.22 17.32 3.90
N VAL A 30 -8.37 17.40 4.91
CA VAL A 30 -6.94 17.66 4.75
C VAL A 30 -6.15 16.35 4.90
N GLY A 31 -5.28 16.05 3.94
CA GLY A 31 -4.26 15.02 4.07
C GLY A 31 -3.06 15.56 4.85
N ILE A 32 -2.70 14.93 5.96
CA ILE A 32 -1.51 15.24 6.73
C ILE A 32 -0.44 14.19 6.38
N PRO A 33 0.58 14.53 5.54
CA PRO A 33 1.55 13.54 5.12
C PRO A 33 2.55 13.21 6.24
N TYR A 34 2.86 11.92 6.40
CA TYR A 34 4.04 11.45 7.12
C TYR A 34 4.89 10.56 6.21
N LEU A 35 6.20 10.74 6.24
CA LEU A 35 7.11 10.05 5.34
C LEU A 35 7.45 8.65 5.86
N LEU A 36 7.45 7.66 4.97
CA LEU A 36 8.07 6.37 5.21
C LEU A 36 9.57 6.46 4.92
N ASP A 37 10.38 5.79 5.72
CA ASP A 37 11.83 5.80 5.58
C ASP A 37 12.29 4.69 4.62
N GLU A 38 12.63 5.07 3.39
CA GLU A 38 13.09 4.12 2.37
C GLU A 38 14.40 3.44 2.75
N ASP A 39 15.35 4.19 3.33
CA ASP A 39 16.67 3.68 3.69
C ASP A 39 16.58 2.67 4.85
N ALA A 40 15.52 2.75 5.66
CA ALA A 40 15.16 1.78 6.67
C ALA A 40 14.10 0.75 6.18
N GLY A 41 14.01 0.49 4.88
CA GLY A 41 13.08 -0.51 4.32
C GLY A 41 11.63 -0.06 4.29
N TRP A 42 11.38 1.22 4.09
CA TRP A 42 10.06 1.86 4.15
C TRP A 42 9.44 1.80 5.55
N ALA A 43 10.26 1.89 6.57
CA ALA A 43 9.81 1.86 7.95
C ALA A 43 8.86 3.02 8.29
N THR A 44 7.90 2.72 9.15
CA THR A 44 7.03 3.73 9.77
C THR A 44 7.69 4.27 11.03
N SER A 45 7.92 5.58 11.08
CA SER A 45 8.58 6.27 12.18
C SER A 45 7.56 6.99 13.07
N ALA A 46 7.45 6.57 14.34
CA ALA A 46 6.57 7.25 15.29
C ALA A 46 6.98 8.72 15.54
N PRO A 47 8.29 9.09 15.63
CA PRO A 47 8.71 10.48 15.68
C PRO A 47 8.27 11.32 14.47
N ASP A 48 8.29 10.76 13.25
CA ASP A 48 7.88 11.49 12.06
C ASP A 48 6.35 11.71 12.03
N ILE A 49 5.59 10.72 12.50
CA ILE A 49 4.13 10.87 12.69
C ILE A 49 3.83 11.95 13.72
N GLU A 50 4.54 11.95 14.85
CA GLU A 50 4.41 12.98 15.90
C GLU A 50 4.70 14.39 15.35
N ALA A 51 5.80 14.54 14.59
CA ALA A 51 6.14 15.81 13.96
C ALA A 51 5.05 16.28 12.97
N ALA A 52 4.49 15.35 12.18
CA ALA A 52 3.39 15.65 11.25
C ALA A 52 2.13 16.13 12.00
N ILE A 53 1.78 15.50 13.14
CA ILE A 53 0.68 15.93 13.99
C ILE A 53 0.91 17.36 14.51
N GLN A 54 2.09 17.63 15.06
CA GLN A 54 2.43 18.93 15.63
C GLN A 54 2.42 20.04 14.57
N ASN A 55 2.92 19.77 13.38
CA ASN A 55 2.88 20.69 12.26
C ASN A 55 1.44 21.02 11.86
N ALA A 56 0.62 19.98 11.69
CA ALA A 56 -0.79 20.14 11.32
C ALA A 56 -1.56 20.98 12.36
N VAL A 57 -1.34 20.73 13.65
CA VAL A 57 -1.98 21.51 14.73
C VAL A 57 -1.55 22.97 14.67
N ARG A 58 -0.26 23.28 14.43
CA ARG A 58 0.22 24.66 14.25
C ARG A 58 -0.46 25.36 13.09
N ASP A 59 -0.74 24.64 12.02
CA ASP A 59 -1.43 25.15 10.84
C ASP A 59 -2.96 25.23 11.01
N GLY A 60 -3.47 24.97 12.22
CA GLY A 60 -4.89 25.02 12.57
C GLY A 60 -5.71 23.85 12.03
N ILE A 61 -5.06 22.75 11.63
CA ILE A 61 -5.70 21.51 11.22
C ILE A 61 -5.93 20.65 12.47
N THR A 62 -7.06 19.96 12.52
CA THR A 62 -7.40 19.03 13.60
C THR A 62 -7.21 17.60 13.12
N PRO A 63 -6.13 16.89 13.53
CA PRO A 63 -5.95 15.48 13.21
C PRO A 63 -7.08 14.63 13.81
N LYS A 64 -7.65 13.72 13.01
CA LYS A 64 -8.79 12.86 13.40
C LYS A 64 -8.46 11.39 13.36
N ALA A 65 -7.62 10.99 12.42
CA ALA A 65 -7.26 9.59 12.24
C ALA A 65 -5.86 9.45 11.64
N LEU A 66 -5.29 8.28 11.81
CA LEU A 66 -4.06 7.83 11.18
C LEU A 66 -4.36 6.64 10.28
N VAL A 67 -3.96 6.71 9.02
CA VAL A 67 -3.99 5.57 8.08
C VAL A 67 -2.66 4.84 8.13
N VAL A 68 -2.71 3.51 8.27
CA VAL A 68 -1.55 2.62 8.08
C VAL A 68 -1.93 1.55 7.07
N ILE A 69 -1.11 1.36 6.04
CA ILE A 69 -1.29 0.32 5.01
C ILE A 69 -0.28 -0.79 5.29
N ASN A 70 -0.73 -1.95 5.72
CA ASN A 70 0.13 -3.05 6.15
C ASN A 70 -0.38 -4.43 5.68
N PRO A 71 0.32 -5.11 4.77
CA PRO A 71 1.51 -4.70 3.99
C PRO A 71 1.28 -3.49 3.08
N GLY A 72 2.36 -2.73 2.82
CA GLY A 72 2.33 -1.43 2.16
C GLY A 72 1.98 -1.45 0.66
N ASN A 73 1.26 -0.44 0.21
CA ASN A 73 1.11 -0.09 -1.19
C ASN A 73 1.55 1.38 -1.36
N PRO A 74 2.62 1.66 -2.13
CA PRO A 74 3.26 0.83 -3.16
C PRO A 74 4.47 0.01 -2.71
N THR A 75 4.93 0.11 -1.46
CA THR A 75 6.26 -0.30 -1.01
C THR A 75 6.42 -1.81 -0.76
N GLY A 76 5.32 -2.51 -0.45
CA GLY A 76 5.34 -3.91 -0.03
C GLY A 76 5.91 -4.15 1.38
N ALA A 77 6.26 -3.08 2.10
CA ALA A 77 6.79 -3.17 3.47
C ALA A 77 5.79 -3.78 4.44
N LEU A 78 6.31 -4.43 5.47
CA LEU A 78 5.53 -5.05 6.54
C LEU A 78 6.01 -4.52 7.88
N LEU A 79 5.09 -4.05 8.72
CA LEU A 79 5.41 -3.54 10.04
C LEU A 79 5.68 -4.67 11.01
N ASP A 80 6.69 -4.51 11.85
CA ASP A 80 6.91 -5.34 13.02
C ASP A 80 5.96 -4.96 14.17
N GLU A 81 5.77 -5.89 15.11
CA GLU A 81 4.85 -5.70 16.22
C GLU A 81 5.27 -4.55 17.15
N ALA A 82 6.57 -4.33 17.33
CA ALA A 82 7.09 -3.24 18.16
C ALA A 82 6.74 -1.86 17.58
N THR A 83 6.86 -1.71 16.26
CA THR A 83 6.44 -0.50 15.54
C THR A 83 4.93 -0.31 15.64
N MET A 84 4.15 -1.39 15.46
CA MET A 84 2.67 -1.33 15.59
C MET A 84 2.25 -0.89 17.01
N GLN A 85 2.91 -1.37 18.06
CA GLN A 85 2.66 -0.95 19.45
C GLN A 85 2.93 0.54 19.65
N LYS A 86 4.02 1.08 19.07
CA LYS A 86 4.33 2.52 19.12
C LYS A 86 3.25 3.34 18.44
N VAL A 87 2.79 2.89 17.26
CA VAL A 87 1.68 3.54 16.52
C VAL A 87 0.39 3.56 17.33
N VAL A 88 0.02 2.44 17.97
CA VAL A 88 -1.17 2.34 18.81
C VAL A 88 -1.10 3.37 19.96
N ARG A 89 0.01 3.40 20.70
CA ARG A 89 0.20 4.34 21.82
C ARG A 89 0.16 5.81 21.36
N LEU A 90 0.75 6.11 20.22
CA LEU A 90 0.72 7.45 19.65
C LEU A 90 -0.71 7.86 19.28
N CYS A 91 -1.48 6.97 18.67
CA CYS A 91 -2.89 7.24 18.38
C CYS A 91 -3.71 7.48 19.67
N GLU A 92 -3.48 6.71 20.73
CA GLU A 92 -4.13 6.93 22.04
C GLU A 92 -3.76 8.29 22.62
N GLN A 93 -2.47 8.65 22.60
CA GLN A 93 -1.98 9.92 23.12
C GLN A 93 -2.65 11.13 22.45
N HIS A 94 -2.90 11.05 21.16
CA HIS A 94 -3.47 12.13 20.35
C HIS A 94 -4.99 11.99 20.09
N GLY A 95 -5.66 11.00 20.68
CA GLY A 95 -7.09 10.76 20.47
C GLY A 95 -7.48 10.49 19.02
N LEU A 96 -6.62 9.81 18.27
CA LEU A 96 -6.83 9.48 16.86
C LEU A 96 -7.56 8.15 16.70
N VAL A 97 -8.37 8.04 15.64
CA VAL A 97 -8.87 6.74 15.16
C VAL A 97 -7.79 6.10 14.29
N LEU A 98 -7.45 4.83 14.54
CA LEU A 98 -6.55 4.09 13.67
C LEU A 98 -7.32 3.42 12.52
N LEU A 99 -6.94 3.73 11.30
CA LEU A 99 -7.46 3.14 10.06
C LEU A 99 -6.41 2.16 9.52
N ALA A 100 -6.59 0.87 9.79
CA ALA A 100 -5.66 -0.19 9.40
C ALA A 100 -6.10 -0.81 8.06
N ASP A 101 -5.43 -0.44 6.99
CA ASP A 101 -5.61 -1.03 5.66
C ASP A 101 -4.77 -2.31 5.55
N GLU A 102 -5.42 -3.44 5.82
CA GLU A 102 -4.80 -4.77 5.89
C GLU A 102 -5.19 -5.66 4.69
N VAL A 103 -5.52 -5.04 3.54
CA VAL A 103 -5.99 -5.75 2.34
C VAL A 103 -4.98 -6.76 1.77
N TYR A 104 -3.70 -6.60 2.08
CA TYR A 104 -2.62 -7.50 1.65
C TYR A 104 -2.19 -8.51 2.72
N GLN A 105 -2.92 -8.70 3.80
CA GLN A 105 -2.55 -9.56 4.95
C GLN A 105 -2.22 -11.00 4.56
N THR A 106 -2.74 -11.53 3.45
CA THR A 106 -2.44 -12.86 2.94
C THR A 106 -1.33 -12.89 1.90
N ASN A 107 -0.94 -11.74 1.34
CA ASN A 107 0.12 -11.60 0.35
C ASN A 107 1.46 -11.42 1.06
N LEU A 108 2.04 -12.52 1.55
CA LEU A 108 3.32 -12.54 2.24
C LEU A 108 4.30 -13.43 1.49
N HIS A 109 5.47 -12.89 1.17
CA HIS A 109 6.51 -13.58 0.42
C HIS A 109 7.51 -14.34 1.32
N SER A 110 7.58 -13.97 2.60
CA SER A 110 8.51 -14.54 3.60
C SER A 110 7.81 -14.81 4.92
N ARG A 111 6.74 -15.60 4.91
CA ARG A 111 5.87 -15.87 6.07
C ARG A 111 6.62 -16.38 7.31
N ALA A 112 7.69 -17.14 7.12
CA ALA A 112 8.46 -17.69 8.22
C ALA A 112 9.28 -16.64 8.97
N THR A 113 9.80 -15.64 8.26
CA THR A 113 10.65 -14.59 8.81
C THR A 113 9.89 -13.28 9.07
N HIS A 114 8.81 -13.05 8.32
CA HIS A 114 7.97 -11.86 8.40
C HIS A 114 6.49 -12.26 8.50
N PRO A 115 6.04 -12.81 9.65
CA PRO A 115 4.64 -13.16 9.85
C PRO A 115 3.79 -11.90 9.93
N PHE A 116 2.59 -11.94 9.36
CA PHE A 116 1.63 -10.86 9.50
C PHE A 116 1.02 -10.86 10.91
N THR A 117 0.98 -9.70 11.53
CA THR A 117 0.20 -9.42 12.73
C THR A 117 -0.81 -8.31 12.43
N SER A 118 -2.08 -8.50 12.78
CA SER A 118 -3.09 -7.45 12.61
C SER A 118 -3.03 -6.41 13.73
N PHE A 119 -3.38 -5.17 13.42
CA PHE A 119 -3.52 -4.12 14.44
C PHE A 119 -4.55 -4.48 15.51
N LYS A 120 -5.62 -5.20 15.16
CA LYS A 120 -6.59 -5.69 16.14
C LYS A 120 -5.96 -6.62 17.19
N LYS A 121 -5.06 -7.52 16.77
CA LYS A 121 -4.31 -8.39 17.69
C LYS A 121 -3.44 -7.57 18.64
N VAL A 122 -2.72 -6.56 18.11
CA VAL A 122 -1.85 -5.68 18.90
C VAL A 122 -2.66 -4.85 19.90
N VAL A 123 -3.75 -4.20 19.46
CA VAL A 123 -4.65 -3.42 20.32
C VAL A 123 -5.18 -4.27 21.48
N ARG A 124 -5.61 -5.50 21.20
CA ARG A 124 -6.08 -6.43 22.24
C ARG A 124 -4.97 -6.88 23.19
N ALA A 125 -3.79 -7.20 22.66
CA ALA A 125 -2.65 -7.63 23.49
C ALA A 125 -2.16 -6.53 24.44
N LEU A 126 -2.30 -5.25 24.04
CA LEU A 126 -1.97 -4.09 24.87
C LEU A 126 -3.09 -3.74 25.87
N GLY A 127 -4.27 -4.36 25.80
CA GLY A 127 -5.44 -3.93 26.56
C GLY A 127 -5.89 -2.51 26.19
N SER A 128 -5.57 -2.06 24.97
CA SER A 128 -5.82 -0.70 24.51
C SER A 128 -7.29 -0.50 24.16
N SER A 129 -7.82 0.69 24.50
CA SER A 129 -9.16 1.15 24.14
C SER A 129 -9.19 1.96 22.84
N LEU A 130 -8.10 1.97 22.08
CA LEU A 130 -7.98 2.73 20.85
C LEU A 130 -9.09 2.39 19.84
N PRO A 131 -9.85 3.39 19.35
CA PRO A 131 -10.79 3.18 18.25
C PRO A 131 -10.04 2.74 16.98
N LEU A 132 -10.38 1.55 16.49
CA LEU A 132 -9.73 0.92 15.33
C LEU A 132 -10.76 0.53 14.28
N VAL A 133 -10.45 0.82 13.02
CA VAL A 133 -11.16 0.29 11.85
C VAL A 133 -10.17 -0.47 10.98
N SER A 134 -10.34 -1.78 10.86
CA SER A 134 -9.53 -2.65 10.02
C SER A 134 -10.25 -2.94 8.70
N PHE A 135 -9.59 -2.73 7.56
CA PHE A 135 -10.15 -2.93 6.22
C PHE A 135 -9.60 -4.19 5.56
N HIS A 136 -10.49 -4.91 4.89
CA HIS A 136 -10.11 -6.04 4.03
C HIS A 136 -10.96 -6.10 2.77
N SER A 137 -10.44 -6.78 1.72
CA SER A 137 -11.09 -6.85 0.43
C SER A 137 -10.78 -8.14 -0.31
N ILE A 138 -11.77 -8.66 -1.06
CA ILE A 138 -11.58 -9.76 -2.02
C ILE A 138 -10.77 -9.35 -3.26
N SER A 139 -10.54 -8.05 -3.46
CA SER A 139 -9.79 -7.53 -4.61
C SER A 139 -8.32 -7.90 -4.61
N LYS A 140 -7.81 -8.32 -3.48
CA LYS A 140 -6.40 -8.66 -3.21
C LYS A 140 -6.30 -10.11 -2.72
N GLY A 141 -5.19 -10.45 -2.10
CA GLY A 141 -4.94 -11.82 -1.66
C GLY A 141 -4.55 -12.72 -2.82
N VAL A 142 -4.73 -14.03 -2.63
CA VAL A 142 -4.38 -15.06 -3.62
C VAL A 142 -5.39 -15.09 -4.76
N THR A 143 -6.65 -14.82 -4.45
CA THR A 143 -7.78 -14.93 -5.39
C THR A 143 -7.86 -13.75 -6.35
N GLY A 144 -7.54 -12.52 -5.89
CA GLY A 144 -7.52 -11.33 -6.73
C GLY A 144 -8.83 -11.01 -7.44
N GLU A 145 -9.97 -11.27 -6.81
CA GLU A 145 -11.32 -11.16 -7.40
C GLU A 145 -11.88 -9.72 -7.38
N CYS A 146 -11.08 -8.74 -7.83
CA CYS A 146 -11.45 -7.33 -7.73
C CYS A 146 -12.73 -6.96 -8.51
N GLY A 147 -13.08 -7.71 -9.56
CA GLY A 147 -14.32 -7.53 -10.34
C GLY A 147 -15.59 -7.90 -9.58
N ARG A 148 -15.50 -8.70 -8.50
CA ARG A 148 -16.65 -9.08 -7.67
C ARG A 148 -17.12 -7.97 -6.74
N ARG A 149 -16.30 -6.94 -6.52
CA ARG A 149 -16.63 -5.75 -5.70
C ARG A 149 -17.06 -6.10 -4.27
N GLY A 150 -16.28 -6.93 -3.58
CA GLY A 150 -16.51 -7.33 -2.20
C GLY A 150 -15.42 -6.85 -1.26
N GLY A 151 -15.80 -6.54 -0.04
CA GLY A 151 -14.91 -6.17 1.05
C GLY A 151 -15.69 -5.94 2.33
N TYR A 152 -14.95 -5.80 3.42
CA TYR A 152 -15.54 -5.47 4.72
C TYR A 152 -14.56 -4.63 5.53
N PHE A 153 -15.08 -4.00 6.55
CA PHE A 153 -14.27 -3.42 7.61
C PHE A 153 -14.78 -3.90 8.97
N GLU A 154 -13.89 -3.98 9.91
CA GLU A 154 -14.18 -4.36 11.27
C GLU A 154 -13.91 -3.19 12.20
N CYS A 155 -14.86 -2.88 13.08
CA CYS A 155 -14.74 -1.84 14.09
C CYS A 155 -14.40 -2.46 15.44
N ALA A 156 -13.38 -1.94 16.11
CA ALA A 156 -13.03 -2.28 17.48
C ALA A 156 -12.98 -1.01 18.34
N ASN A 157 -13.49 -1.09 19.56
CA ASN A 157 -13.55 0.01 20.53
C ASN A 157 -14.30 1.27 20.00
N ILE A 158 -15.30 1.06 19.17
CA ILE A 158 -16.20 2.11 18.66
C ILE A 158 -17.57 1.91 19.31
N GLY A 159 -18.14 2.98 19.87
CA GLY A 159 -19.42 2.92 20.58
C GLY A 159 -20.58 2.50 19.67
N ASP A 160 -21.57 1.81 20.24
CA ASP A 160 -22.73 1.29 19.51
C ASP A 160 -23.55 2.39 18.85
N ASP A 161 -23.60 3.58 19.43
CA ASP A 161 -24.27 4.77 18.88
C ASP A 161 -23.58 5.22 17.57
N VAL A 162 -22.26 5.20 17.53
CA VAL A 162 -21.47 5.51 16.31
C VAL A 162 -21.69 4.42 15.25
N ILE A 163 -21.68 3.14 15.65
CA ILE A 163 -21.95 2.02 14.75
C ILE A 163 -23.36 2.14 14.16
N ALA A 164 -24.38 2.46 14.98
CA ALA A 164 -25.74 2.68 14.51
C ALA A 164 -25.84 3.83 13.49
N LEU A 165 -25.08 4.91 13.71
CA LEU A 165 -25.01 6.02 12.77
C LEU A 165 -24.32 5.60 11.44
N MET A 166 -23.24 4.81 11.51
CA MET A 166 -22.57 4.26 10.33
C MET A 166 -23.55 3.40 9.50
N TYR A 167 -24.31 2.51 10.14
CA TYR A 167 -25.35 1.72 9.46
C TYR A 167 -26.39 2.61 8.79
N LYS A 168 -26.86 3.65 9.47
CA LYS A 168 -27.81 4.60 8.89
C LYS A 168 -27.25 5.30 7.65
N MET A 169 -25.97 5.68 7.66
CA MET A 169 -25.31 6.32 6.51
C MET A 169 -25.16 5.37 5.33
N VAL A 170 -24.69 4.13 5.57
CA VAL A 170 -24.47 3.18 4.47
C VAL A 170 -25.77 2.61 3.91
N SER A 171 -26.87 2.60 4.68
CA SER A 171 -28.18 2.14 4.23
C SER A 171 -28.74 2.93 3.05
N VAL A 172 -28.29 4.19 2.87
CA VAL A 172 -28.65 5.02 1.71
C VAL A 172 -28.13 4.42 0.40
N LEU A 173 -27.03 3.67 0.46
CA LEU A 173 -26.42 3.01 -0.71
C LEU A 173 -27.04 1.64 -1.01
N LEU A 174 -28.06 1.24 -0.24
CA LEU A 174 -28.71 -0.08 -0.30
C LEU A 174 -27.73 -1.23 0.02
N CYS A 175 -27.95 -2.42 -0.55
CA CYS A 175 -27.13 -3.59 -0.26
C CYS A 175 -25.88 -3.65 -1.17
N PRO A 176 -24.75 -4.20 -0.68
CA PRO A 176 -23.60 -4.48 -1.53
C PRO A 176 -23.93 -5.59 -2.54
N PRO A 177 -23.17 -5.68 -3.67
CA PRO A 177 -23.39 -6.70 -4.69
C PRO A 177 -23.36 -8.12 -4.13
N LEU A 178 -24.33 -8.94 -4.48
CA LEU A 178 -24.43 -10.33 -3.99
C LEU A 178 -23.20 -11.15 -4.35
N SER A 179 -22.68 -10.99 -5.58
CA SER A 179 -21.43 -11.66 -6.01
C SER A 179 -20.22 -11.30 -5.14
N GLY A 180 -20.17 -10.04 -4.67
CA GLY A 180 -19.13 -9.59 -3.73
C GLY A 180 -19.29 -10.21 -2.34
N GLN A 181 -20.53 -10.30 -1.84
CA GLN A 181 -20.82 -10.94 -0.54
C GLN A 181 -20.45 -12.42 -0.55
N ILE A 182 -20.84 -13.17 -1.59
CA ILE A 182 -20.49 -14.58 -1.76
C ILE A 182 -18.96 -14.76 -1.82
N ALA A 183 -18.26 -13.92 -2.60
CA ALA A 183 -16.81 -14.01 -2.72
C ALA A 183 -16.09 -13.72 -1.38
N VAL A 184 -16.57 -12.74 -0.61
CA VAL A 184 -16.06 -12.47 0.75
C VAL A 184 -16.31 -13.67 1.67
N ASP A 185 -17.51 -14.26 1.62
CA ASP A 185 -17.84 -15.43 2.43
C ASP A 185 -16.91 -16.61 2.13
N CYS A 186 -16.67 -16.92 0.85
CA CYS A 186 -15.72 -17.93 0.43
C CYS A 186 -14.28 -17.63 0.89
N MET A 187 -13.87 -16.37 0.90
CA MET A 187 -12.54 -15.95 1.34
C MET A 187 -12.35 -16.16 2.85
N VAL A 188 -13.33 -15.77 3.67
CA VAL A 188 -13.21 -15.84 5.14
C VAL A 188 -13.52 -17.23 5.69
N ARG A 189 -14.25 -18.04 4.93
CA ARG A 189 -14.57 -19.43 5.24
C ARG A 189 -13.87 -20.39 4.27
N SER A 190 -12.57 -20.22 4.09
CA SER A 190 -11.75 -21.13 3.28
C SER A 190 -11.84 -22.57 3.77
N PRO A 191 -11.66 -23.58 2.90
CA PRO A 191 -11.63 -24.97 3.28
C PRO A 191 -10.68 -25.27 4.44
N ARG A 192 -11.10 -26.21 5.33
CA ARG A 192 -10.35 -26.60 6.52
C ARG A 192 -9.92 -28.06 6.42
N PRO A 193 -8.91 -28.50 7.19
CA PRO A 193 -8.57 -29.92 7.28
C PRO A 193 -9.81 -30.75 7.58
N GLY A 194 -10.07 -31.75 6.73
CA GLY A 194 -11.26 -32.62 6.76
C GLY A 194 -12.32 -32.28 5.70
N ASP A 195 -12.32 -31.10 5.14
CA ASP A 195 -13.18 -30.77 4.01
C ASP A 195 -12.68 -31.44 2.72
N ALA A 196 -13.60 -31.91 1.88
CA ALA A 196 -13.25 -32.63 0.63
C ALA A 196 -12.40 -31.78 -0.33
N SER A 197 -12.55 -30.45 -0.33
CA SER A 197 -11.81 -29.53 -1.18
C SER A 197 -10.51 -29.03 -0.57
N TYR A 198 -10.19 -29.36 0.69
CA TYR A 198 -9.05 -28.77 1.41
C TYR A 198 -7.70 -29.05 0.75
N ALA A 199 -7.48 -30.31 0.34
CA ALA A 199 -6.19 -30.71 -0.22
C ALA A 199 -5.86 -29.91 -1.51
N LEU A 200 -6.81 -29.85 -2.44
CA LEU A 200 -6.66 -29.12 -3.69
C LEU A 200 -6.54 -27.59 -3.44
N TRP A 201 -7.40 -27.03 -2.62
CA TRP A 201 -7.34 -25.61 -2.26
C TRP A 201 -5.99 -25.23 -1.65
N LYS A 202 -5.47 -26.08 -0.75
CA LYS A 202 -4.17 -25.83 -0.12
C LYS A 202 -3.03 -25.87 -1.14
N GLU A 203 -3.01 -26.89 -2.00
CA GLU A 203 -2.00 -27.04 -3.06
C GLU A 203 -1.98 -25.82 -4.00
N GLU A 204 -3.13 -25.41 -4.53
CA GLU A 204 -3.24 -24.27 -5.45
C GLU A 204 -2.84 -22.94 -4.76
N THR A 205 -3.27 -22.74 -3.51
CA THR A 205 -2.95 -21.56 -2.73
C THR A 205 -1.45 -21.47 -2.42
N ASP A 206 -0.85 -22.57 -1.98
CA ASP A 206 0.59 -22.64 -1.67
C ASP A 206 1.43 -22.45 -2.93
N ALA A 207 1.04 -23.06 -4.05
CA ALA A 207 1.72 -22.89 -5.34
C ALA A 207 1.67 -21.42 -5.82
N THR A 208 0.53 -20.76 -5.68
CA THR A 208 0.37 -19.36 -6.03
C THR A 208 1.26 -18.45 -5.15
N HIS A 209 1.29 -18.67 -3.83
CA HIS A 209 2.17 -17.93 -2.93
C HIS A 209 3.65 -18.15 -3.26
N ALA A 210 4.07 -19.40 -3.49
CA ALA A 210 5.44 -19.71 -3.85
C ALA A 210 5.86 -19.03 -5.16
N ALA A 211 4.99 -19.06 -6.18
CA ALA A 211 5.23 -18.41 -7.46
C ALA A 211 5.37 -16.89 -7.32
N LEU A 212 4.50 -16.24 -6.53
CA LEU A 212 4.59 -14.80 -6.27
C LEU A 212 5.88 -14.43 -5.53
N ALA A 213 6.24 -15.17 -4.49
CA ALA A 213 7.47 -14.95 -3.73
C ALA A 213 8.71 -15.08 -4.63
N GLN A 214 8.76 -16.13 -5.48
CA GLN A 214 9.88 -16.33 -6.41
C GLN A 214 9.98 -15.20 -7.44
N ARG A 215 8.87 -14.78 -8.03
CA ARG A 215 8.84 -13.67 -8.99
C ARG A 215 9.32 -12.37 -8.36
N THR A 216 8.84 -12.04 -7.16
CA THR A 216 9.25 -10.85 -6.41
C THR A 216 10.76 -10.85 -6.18
N LYS A 217 11.31 -11.97 -5.71
CA LYS A 217 12.75 -12.11 -5.48
C LYS A 217 13.58 -11.97 -6.76
N THR A 218 13.17 -12.63 -7.85
CA THR A 218 13.85 -12.53 -9.14
C THR A 218 13.84 -11.12 -9.68
N MET A 219 12.68 -10.45 -9.64
CA MET A 219 12.53 -9.08 -10.13
C MET A 219 13.36 -8.09 -9.30
N SER A 220 13.29 -8.16 -7.96
CA SER A 220 14.08 -7.30 -7.08
C SER A 220 15.57 -7.43 -7.33
N ALA A 221 16.09 -8.66 -7.42
CA ALA A 221 17.51 -8.91 -7.68
C ALA A 221 17.96 -8.32 -9.03
N ARG A 222 17.17 -8.48 -10.08
CA ARG A 222 17.50 -7.98 -11.43
C ARG A 222 17.40 -6.45 -11.51
N LEU A 223 16.42 -5.84 -10.85
CA LEU A 223 16.30 -4.38 -10.74
C LEU A 223 17.51 -3.78 -10.04
N ASN A 224 17.94 -4.36 -8.93
CA ASN A 224 19.12 -3.91 -8.18
C ASN A 224 20.45 -4.10 -8.96
N ALA A 225 20.48 -4.91 -9.99
CA ALA A 225 21.64 -5.05 -10.89
C ALA A 225 21.71 -3.95 -11.96
N LEU A 226 20.71 -3.08 -12.07
CA LEU A 226 20.69 -1.98 -13.04
C LEU A 226 21.41 -0.74 -12.49
N PRO A 227 22.18 -0.02 -13.34
CA PRO A 227 22.84 1.21 -12.90
C PRO A 227 21.80 2.26 -12.49
N GLY A 228 21.99 2.84 -11.30
CA GLY A 228 21.10 3.89 -10.79
C GLY A 228 19.69 3.42 -10.36
N VAL A 229 19.48 2.12 -10.23
CA VAL A 229 18.23 1.56 -9.68
C VAL A 229 18.51 0.94 -8.32
N SER A 230 17.67 1.24 -7.35
CA SER A 230 17.65 0.57 -6.05
C SER A 230 16.23 0.15 -5.70
N CYS A 231 16.06 -1.08 -5.28
CA CYS A 231 14.77 -1.64 -4.93
C CYS A 231 14.87 -2.32 -3.57
N VAL A 232 14.15 -1.81 -2.59
CA VAL A 232 14.03 -2.42 -1.28
C VAL A 232 13.26 -3.74 -1.41
N ASP A 233 13.67 -4.74 -0.65
CA ASP A 233 12.96 -6.02 -0.60
C ASP A 233 11.53 -5.81 -0.12
N SER A 234 10.60 -6.50 -0.81
CA SER A 234 9.18 -6.45 -0.52
C SER A 234 8.76 -7.75 0.17
N PRO A 235 8.62 -7.78 1.52
CA PRO A 235 8.17 -8.96 2.22
C PRO A 235 6.69 -9.30 2.01
N GLY A 236 5.91 -8.36 1.46
CA GLY A 236 4.48 -8.53 1.24
C GLY A 236 3.89 -7.75 0.08
N ALA A 237 2.58 -7.72 0.00
CA ALA A 237 1.77 -7.14 -1.07
C ALA A 237 2.02 -7.78 -2.46
N LEU A 238 1.88 -7.02 -3.53
CA LEU A 238 1.95 -7.50 -4.92
C LEU A 238 2.90 -6.63 -5.77
N TYR A 239 3.71 -5.81 -5.13
CA TYR A 239 4.42 -4.71 -5.77
C TYR A 239 5.91 -4.71 -5.43
N LEU A 240 6.67 -4.14 -6.37
CA LEU A 240 7.99 -3.57 -6.14
C LEU A 240 7.93 -2.08 -6.42
N TYR A 241 8.71 -1.31 -5.67
CA TYR A 241 8.75 0.15 -5.76
C TYR A 241 10.20 0.66 -5.85
N PRO A 242 10.88 0.38 -6.98
CA PRO A 242 12.26 0.79 -7.18
C PRO A 242 12.39 2.31 -7.28
N ARG A 243 13.44 2.84 -6.66
CA ARG A 243 13.96 4.17 -6.90
C ARG A 243 14.85 4.14 -8.13
N ILE A 244 14.72 5.16 -8.98
CA ILE A 244 15.55 5.34 -10.16
C ILE A 244 16.29 6.68 -10.09
N ARG A 245 17.57 6.64 -10.37
CA ARG A 245 18.34 7.85 -10.66
C ARG A 245 18.26 8.13 -12.15
N LEU A 246 17.83 9.33 -12.50
CA LEU A 246 17.72 9.77 -13.89
C LEU A 246 18.87 10.72 -14.23
N PRO A 247 19.43 10.66 -15.44
CA PRO A 247 20.40 11.66 -15.92
C PRO A 247 19.78 13.07 -15.90
N ASP A 248 20.55 14.10 -15.60
CA ASP A 248 20.09 15.50 -15.57
C ASP A 248 19.46 15.92 -16.90
N ALA A 249 20.02 15.45 -18.04
CA ALA A 249 19.44 15.70 -19.36
C ALA A 249 18.05 15.07 -19.53
N ALA A 250 17.76 13.95 -18.89
CA ALA A 250 16.43 13.35 -18.93
C ALA A 250 15.43 14.14 -18.04
N VAL A 251 15.88 14.60 -16.88
CA VAL A 251 15.09 15.47 -15.99
C VAL A 251 14.73 16.77 -16.70
N GLU A 252 15.69 17.39 -17.40
CA GLU A 252 15.45 18.61 -18.16
C GLU A 252 14.52 18.37 -19.36
N ALA A 253 14.66 17.21 -20.05
CA ALA A 253 13.74 16.83 -21.12
C ALA A 253 12.30 16.66 -20.62
N ALA A 254 12.13 16.04 -19.45
CA ALA A 254 10.83 15.88 -18.80
C ALA A 254 10.21 17.27 -18.48
N ARG A 255 10.99 18.17 -17.89
CA ARG A 255 10.56 19.55 -17.59
C ARG A 255 10.11 20.29 -18.85
N LYS A 256 10.86 20.23 -19.94
CA LYS A 256 10.49 20.82 -21.24
C LYS A 256 9.20 20.22 -21.81
N ALA A 257 8.94 18.94 -21.52
CA ALA A 257 7.70 18.26 -21.91
C ALA A 257 6.52 18.52 -20.95
N GLY A 258 6.71 19.34 -19.89
CA GLY A 258 5.68 19.60 -18.87
C GLY A 258 5.29 18.36 -18.07
N LYS A 259 6.24 17.45 -17.81
CA LYS A 259 6.00 16.17 -17.11
C LYS A 259 6.94 16.03 -15.92
N GLU A 260 6.46 15.31 -14.90
CA GLU A 260 7.33 14.81 -13.84
C GLU A 260 8.34 13.82 -14.42
N PRO A 261 9.61 13.80 -13.94
CA PRO A 261 10.66 12.97 -14.50
C PRO A 261 10.36 11.45 -14.48
N ASP A 262 9.73 10.95 -13.43
CA ASP A 262 9.29 9.55 -13.33
C ASP A 262 8.13 9.23 -14.29
N THR A 263 7.22 10.16 -14.50
CA THR A 263 6.15 10.05 -15.50
C THR A 263 6.72 10.03 -16.92
N PHE A 264 7.71 10.87 -17.19
CA PHE A 264 8.41 10.90 -18.47
C PHE A 264 9.11 9.56 -18.75
N TYR A 265 9.80 8.99 -17.77
CA TYR A 265 10.41 7.67 -17.85
C TYR A 265 9.36 6.57 -18.06
N ALA A 266 8.27 6.58 -17.31
CA ALA A 266 7.21 5.57 -17.38
C ALA A 266 6.51 5.55 -18.74
N LEU A 267 6.25 6.72 -19.33
CA LEU A 267 5.67 6.84 -20.67
C LEU A 267 6.64 6.35 -21.75
N ALA A 268 7.93 6.70 -21.65
CA ALA A 268 8.94 6.21 -22.57
C ALA A 268 9.11 4.67 -22.49
N LEU A 269 9.00 4.09 -21.29
CA LEU A 269 9.00 2.64 -21.08
C LEU A 269 7.79 1.99 -21.77
N LEU A 270 6.62 2.57 -21.60
CA LEU A 270 5.39 2.09 -22.23
C LEU A 270 5.50 2.12 -23.77
N ASP A 271 5.97 3.23 -24.32
CA ASP A 271 6.11 3.41 -25.77
C ASP A 271 7.12 2.45 -26.40
N ASP A 272 8.23 2.17 -25.72
CA ASP A 272 9.33 1.31 -26.27
C ASP A 272 9.05 -0.19 -26.06
N THR A 273 8.30 -0.58 -25.01
CA THR A 273 8.20 -1.99 -24.59
C THR A 273 6.78 -2.51 -24.41
N GLY A 274 5.78 -1.64 -24.34
CA GLY A 274 4.42 -2.00 -23.91
C GLY A 274 4.27 -2.24 -22.41
N ILE A 275 5.34 -2.09 -21.61
CA ILE A 275 5.28 -2.28 -20.15
C ILE A 275 4.69 -1.04 -19.50
N CYS A 276 3.56 -1.24 -18.81
CA CYS A 276 2.90 -0.19 -18.05
C CYS A 276 3.29 -0.26 -16.55
N VAL A 277 3.89 0.81 -16.04
CA VAL A 277 4.21 1.00 -14.63
C VAL A 277 3.49 2.25 -14.11
N VAL A 278 3.39 2.39 -12.79
CA VAL A 278 2.77 3.59 -12.20
C VAL A 278 3.88 4.50 -11.66
N PRO A 279 3.99 5.76 -12.15
CA PRO A 279 4.98 6.71 -11.65
C PRO A 279 4.87 6.97 -10.15
N GLY A 280 6.00 7.19 -9.49
CA GLY A 280 6.09 7.43 -8.05
C GLY A 280 5.38 8.72 -7.63
N SER A 281 5.41 9.75 -8.48
CA SER A 281 4.69 11.02 -8.27
C SER A 281 3.21 10.83 -7.96
N GLY A 282 2.57 9.79 -8.51
CA GLY A 282 1.18 9.44 -8.21
C GLY A 282 0.93 8.94 -6.78
N PHE A 283 1.96 8.49 -6.06
CA PHE A 283 1.88 8.02 -4.67
C PHE A 283 2.36 9.06 -3.65
N GLY A 284 2.92 10.18 -4.14
CA GLY A 284 3.74 11.09 -3.35
C GLY A 284 5.15 10.52 -3.12
N GLN A 285 6.13 11.41 -3.12
CA GLN A 285 7.55 11.06 -2.90
C GLN A 285 8.32 12.27 -2.44
N LYS A 286 9.53 12.07 -1.89
CA LYS A 286 10.42 13.16 -1.53
C LYS A 286 10.89 13.90 -2.79
N GLU A 287 11.04 15.21 -2.70
CA GLU A 287 11.55 16.03 -3.79
C GLU A 287 12.92 15.52 -4.28
N GLY A 288 13.10 15.44 -5.60
CA GLY A 288 14.33 14.94 -6.21
C GLY A 288 14.51 13.41 -6.20
N GLN A 289 13.57 12.68 -5.64
CA GLN A 289 13.55 11.21 -5.70
C GLN A 289 12.51 10.75 -6.71
N TYR A 290 12.87 9.76 -7.53
CA TYR A 290 12.01 9.25 -8.60
C TYR A 290 11.82 7.76 -8.43
N HIS A 291 10.57 7.32 -8.48
CA HIS A 291 10.18 5.92 -8.31
C HIS A 291 9.19 5.51 -9.38
N TYR A 292 8.98 4.22 -9.50
CA TYR A 292 7.80 3.68 -10.16
C TYR A 292 7.34 2.40 -9.45
N ARG A 293 6.05 2.12 -9.50
CA ARG A 293 5.50 0.85 -8.99
C ARG A 293 5.27 -0.11 -10.14
N LEU A 294 5.73 -1.34 -9.97
CA LEU A 294 5.41 -2.47 -10.86
C LEU A 294 4.82 -3.63 -10.06
N THR A 295 4.12 -4.54 -10.75
CA THR A 295 3.50 -5.72 -10.12
C THR A 295 4.32 -6.97 -10.39
N CYS A 296 4.29 -7.92 -9.42
CA CYS A 296 4.95 -9.22 -9.54
C CYS A 296 3.98 -10.32 -10.04
N LEU A 297 2.83 -9.93 -10.60
CA LEU A 297 1.75 -10.85 -10.96
C LEU A 297 1.98 -11.56 -12.30
N CYS A 298 2.69 -10.91 -13.23
CA CYS A 298 2.84 -11.41 -14.60
C CYS A 298 3.62 -12.74 -14.61
N PRO A 299 3.10 -13.81 -15.23
CA PRO A 299 3.92 -14.95 -15.61
C PRO A 299 4.92 -14.50 -16.68
N GLY A 300 6.04 -15.20 -16.84
CA GLY A 300 7.09 -14.81 -17.80
C GLY A 300 7.98 -13.68 -17.33
N VAL A 301 8.25 -13.61 -16.03
CA VAL A 301 9.10 -12.60 -15.37
C VAL A 301 10.43 -12.36 -16.08
N GLU A 302 11.06 -13.41 -16.62
CA GLU A 302 12.36 -13.31 -17.29
C GLU A 302 12.28 -12.40 -18.53
N GLU A 303 11.27 -12.58 -19.38
CA GLU A 303 11.05 -11.78 -20.56
C GLU A 303 10.68 -10.33 -20.20
N TYR A 304 9.74 -10.19 -19.27
CA TYR A 304 9.28 -8.90 -18.76
C TYR A 304 10.42 -8.04 -18.20
N VAL A 305 11.20 -8.60 -17.26
CA VAL A 305 12.31 -7.87 -16.65
C VAL A 305 13.42 -7.64 -17.67
N GLY A 306 13.69 -8.61 -18.56
CA GLY A 306 14.67 -8.44 -19.64
C GLY A 306 14.33 -7.28 -20.60
N ALA A 307 13.06 -7.07 -20.92
CA ALA A 307 12.62 -5.93 -21.72
C ALA A 307 12.84 -4.61 -20.96
N LEU A 308 12.48 -4.56 -19.67
CA LEU A 308 12.70 -3.39 -18.81
C LEU A 308 14.20 -3.06 -18.68
N GLU A 309 15.05 -4.05 -18.50
CA GLU A 309 16.52 -3.87 -18.41
C GLU A 309 17.09 -3.25 -19.69
N ARG A 310 16.71 -3.79 -20.87
CA ARG A 310 17.15 -3.25 -22.17
C ARG A 310 16.71 -1.80 -22.35
N PHE A 311 15.43 -1.53 -22.04
CA PHE A 311 14.90 -0.18 -22.08
C PHE A 311 15.68 0.77 -21.16
N HIS A 312 15.86 0.39 -19.87
CA HIS A 312 16.54 1.23 -18.90
C HIS A 312 17.94 1.64 -19.36
N ARG A 313 18.75 0.66 -19.81
CA ARG A 313 20.10 0.91 -20.35
C ARG A 313 20.08 1.83 -21.57
N LYS A 314 19.15 1.61 -22.51
CA LYS A 314 18.95 2.43 -23.69
C LYS A 314 18.53 3.87 -23.30
N PHE A 315 17.60 4.01 -22.37
CA PHE A 315 17.11 5.29 -21.90
C PHE A 315 18.23 6.11 -21.22
N VAL A 316 18.93 5.51 -20.27
CA VAL A 316 20.04 6.16 -19.57
C VAL A 316 21.16 6.54 -20.56
N GLY A 317 21.53 5.64 -21.47
CA GLY A 317 22.52 5.92 -22.51
C GLY A 317 22.14 7.07 -23.44
N ARG A 318 20.85 7.19 -23.80
CA ARG A 318 20.33 8.27 -24.64
C ARG A 318 20.50 9.65 -24.00
N TYR A 319 20.47 9.75 -22.69
CA TYR A 319 20.57 10.99 -21.93
C TYR A 319 21.94 11.22 -21.26
N GLY A 320 22.99 10.55 -21.77
CA GLY A 320 24.37 10.84 -21.36
C GLY A 320 24.95 9.98 -20.26
N GLY A 321 24.25 8.95 -19.82
CA GLY A 321 24.68 8.05 -18.75
C GLY A 321 24.34 8.59 -17.33
N LEU A 322 24.72 7.79 -16.31
CA LEU A 322 24.55 8.13 -14.87
C LEU A 322 25.90 8.42 -14.23
#